data_d51e92f6e0bab85b3bffae4537fb5c98
#
_entry.id   d51e92f6e0bab85b3bffae4537fb5c98
#
_cell.length_a   1.000
_cell.length_b   1.000
_cell.length_c   1.000
_cell.angle_alpha   90.00
_cell.angle_beta   90.00
_cell.angle_gamma   90.00
#
_symmetry.space_group_name_H-M   'P 1'
#
loop_
_entity.id
_entity.type
_entity.pdbx_description
1 polymer ?
#
loop_
_entity_poly.entity_id
_entity_poly.type
_entity_poly.pdbx_seq_one_letter_code
_entity_poly.pdbx_strand_id
1 'polypeptide(L)'
;ATLANVRRRDGAAGAAEGPRMQKFLVAGAATTVAVGVAWYLRRRALAAEHGQCGHQESAAAESMTTALAGGSAPPEAVSAVGTESSRARAWERLQGFEEAGLRERIRSRSKTQMYFINPHTVIDDRIVIAMVGLPARGKSYISRRLSQYLSFFYNVPCKMFNVGDYRRKKAANGFQDAEFFNTNNATAMALRREATEAAMQDLCIWMKETCTEPKGLQNADGSPGPTPPEDGHTFVSGDFGAVAMFDATNTTRERRRWVIERSKETGAKVIFIESILTDEEVITKNILASKVGVKDYCGIDEEQAVADFRERIAHYESVYESVSEKDLSWIKLIDGGREMACNNIRGFLPTRIMTFLLNLHISRSPFYFTRHGQSEYNEYGQIGGDSGLTERGEEYATALGKWVSENISCPNGVPQPARLWTSTMRRTVQTARHIAHQRLEGPGGVEWINMRPKAFKNLDEIYAGVCDGMTYEEIAQVYPEEAAARKADKFGYRYPRGESYIDLINRLEPIAHEMERQREPLLVVAHQAILRVLYAYFSGLRREECVDVSIPLNTVIKITPTAQGFDEERFHPV
;
A
#
# COMPACT_ATOMS: atom_id res chain seq x y z
N ALA A 1 -9.83 45.51 -40.05
CA ALA A 1 -10.01 46.98 -40.02
C ALA A 1 -10.13 47.43 -38.60
N THR A 2 -9.15 48.10 -38.21
CA THR A 2 -8.85 49.41 -37.62
C THR A 2 -8.79 49.36 -36.08
N LEU A 3 -7.60 49.37 -35.46
CA LEU A 3 -6.75 50.49 -35.03
C LEU A 3 -7.51 51.52 -34.15
N ALA A 4 -7.12 51.96 -33.02
CA ALA A 4 -5.88 52.43 -32.45
C ALA A 4 -6.14 53.15 -31.12
N ASN A 5 -5.11 53.14 -30.26
CA ASN A 5 -4.59 54.24 -29.43
C ASN A 5 -5.47 54.99 -28.42
N VAL A 6 -4.91 55.15 -27.22
CA VAL A 6 -4.39 56.40 -26.65
C VAL A 6 -3.77 56.19 -25.27
N ARG A 7 -2.42 56.37 -25.20
CA ARG A 7 -1.56 57.21 -24.36
C ARG A 7 -1.79 57.36 -22.84
N ARG A 8 -0.71 56.91 -22.14
CA ARG A 8 0.15 57.66 -21.17
C ARG A 8 -0.43 58.81 -20.33
N ARG A 9 -0.19 58.69 -19.04
CA ARG A 9 0.41 59.82 -18.27
C ARG A 9 1.25 59.30 -17.10
N ASP A 10 2.41 59.92 -16.98
CA ASP A 10 3.49 59.75 -16.04
C ASP A 10 3.15 60.30 -14.65
N GLY A 11 3.92 59.88 -13.64
CA GLY A 11 4.05 60.61 -12.39
C GLY A 11 4.66 59.78 -11.27
N ALA A 12 5.93 59.63 -11.28
CA ALA A 12 7.01 59.90 -10.32
C ALA A 12 6.81 59.58 -8.82
N ALA A 13 7.84 58.95 -8.34
CA ALA A 13 8.58 59.14 -7.07
C ALA A 13 8.22 58.24 -5.87
N GLY A 14 9.25 57.52 -5.40
CA GLY A 14 9.57 57.38 -4.02
C GLY A 14 10.06 56.01 -3.57
N ALA A 15 11.32 55.78 -3.75
CA ALA A 15 12.33 55.09 -2.90
C ALA A 15 11.91 54.12 -1.79
N ALA A 16 12.65 52.97 -1.80
CA ALA A 16 13.28 52.23 -0.68
C ALA A 16 12.37 51.37 0.21
N GLU A 17 12.55 50.10 0.14
CA GLU A 17 13.10 49.20 1.16
C GLU A 17 12.90 47.73 0.81
N GLY A 18 13.95 47.04 0.43
CA GLY A 18 14.09 45.61 0.73
C GLY A 18 15.06 45.50 1.92
N PRO A 19 15.36 44.34 2.49
CA PRO A 19 14.88 43.00 2.35
C PRO A 19 14.45 42.37 3.70
N ARG A 20 13.34 41.71 3.76
CA ARG A 20 12.91 40.97 4.97
C ARG A 20 12.41 39.54 4.69
N MET A 21 13.09 38.75 3.89
CA MET A 21 12.69 37.34 3.66
C MET A 21 13.79 36.29 3.85
N GLN A 22 14.84 36.63 4.62
CA GLN A 22 15.91 35.67 4.92
C GLN A 22 16.10 35.32 6.41
N LYS A 23 15.21 35.75 7.30
CA LYS A 23 15.34 35.49 8.75
C LYS A 23 14.37 34.46 9.32
N PHE A 24 13.46 33.86 8.53
CA PHE A 24 12.52 32.85 9.03
C PHE A 24 12.94 31.40 8.84
N LEU A 25 14.00 31.11 8.11
CA LEU A 25 14.49 29.73 7.87
C LEU A 25 15.58 29.26 8.85
N VAL A 26 16.13 30.13 9.66
CA VAL A 26 17.16 29.77 10.65
C VAL A 26 16.59 29.56 12.06
N ALA A 27 15.40 30.06 12.35
CA ALA A 27 14.76 29.90 13.67
C ALA A 27 14.11 28.51 13.89
N GLY A 28 13.77 27.78 12.82
CA GLY A 28 13.14 26.46 12.91
C GLY A 28 14.11 25.31 13.31
N ALA A 29 15.36 25.39 12.91
CA ALA A 29 16.34 24.34 13.20
C ALA A 29 16.92 24.43 14.63
N ALA A 30 17.02 25.65 15.18
CA ALA A 30 17.52 25.86 16.53
C ALA A 30 16.53 25.42 17.61
N THR A 31 15.23 25.51 17.34
CA THR A 31 14.18 25.12 18.30
C THR A 31 14.06 23.60 18.47
N THR A 32 14.29 22.84 17.40
CA THR A 32 14.21 21.37 17.45
C THR A 32 15.40 20.75 18.21
N VAL A 33 16.59 21.34 18.10
CA VAL A 33 17.79 20.92 18.86
C VAL A 33 17.65 21.30 20.33
N ALA A 34 17.11 22.49 20.65
CA ALA A 34 16.90 22.95 22.03
C ALA A 34 15.87 22.08 22.78
N VAL A 35 14.81 21.63 22.11
CA VAL A 35 13.80 20.74 22.72
C VAL A 35 14.38 19.35 22.96
N GLY A 36 15.21 18.83 22.04
CA GLY A 36 15.89 17.54 22.21
C GLY A 36 16.89 17.54 23.39
N VAL A 37 17.67 18.61 23.53
CA VAL A 37 18.65 18.78 24.63
C VAL A 37 17.92 19.00 25.96
N ALA A 38 16.83 19.78 26.00
CA ALA A 38 16.05 20.00 27.21
C ALA A 38 15.34 18.70 27.68
N TRP A 39 14.85 17.88 26.74
CA TRP A 39 14.26 16.56 27.07
C TRP A 39 15.31 15.58 27.59
N TYR A 40 16.50 15.55 26.99
CA TYR A 40 17.62 14.72 27.43
C TYR A 40 18.11 15.11 28.84
N LEU A 41 18.26 16.40 29.11
CA LEU A 41 18.68 16.91 30.42
C LEU A 41 17.62 16.68 31.50
N ARG A 42 16.33 16.80 31.19
CA ARG A 42 15.21 16.51 32.08
C ARG A 42 15.14 15.01 32.41
N ARG A 43 15.42 14.14 31.45
CA ARG A 43 15.47 12.68 31.67
C ARG A 43 16.65 12.28 32.59
N ARG A 44 17.77 12.98 32.49
CA ARG A 44 18.96 12.79 33.32
C ARG A 44 18.75 13.30 34.76
N ALA A 45 18.00 14.38 34.92
CA ALA A 45 17.64 14.91 36.26
C ALA A 45 16.64 13.99 36.99
N LEU A 46 15.66 13.42 36.29
CA LEU A 46 14.71 12.45 36.83
C LEU A 46 15.36 11.10 37.18
N ALA A 47 16.44 10.72 36.50
CA ALA A 47 17.22 9.53 36.85
C ALA A 47 18.11 9.77 38.08
N ALA A 48 18.46 11.00 38.40
CA ALA A 48 19.23 11.36 39.60
C ALA A 48 18.35 11.49 40.87
N GLU A 49 17.04 11.75 40.72
CA GLU A 49 16.08 11.82 41.84
C GLU A 49 15.59 10.45 42.33
N HIS A 50 15.76 9.38 41.53
CA HIS A 50 15.50 7.99 41.95
C HIS A 50 16.81 7.24 42.21
N GLY A 51 17.57 7.76 43.16
CA GLY A 51 18.76 7.08 43.66
C GLY A 51 18.41 5.76 44.35
N GLN A 52 18.83 4.67 43.77
CA GLN A 52 19.38 3.46 44.37
C GLN A 52 19.42 2.34 43.30
N CYS A 53 20.59 2.12 42.77
CA CYS A 53 21.22 0.82 42.50
C CYS A 53 22.51 1.05 41.72
N GLY A 54 23.53 0.83 42.14
CA GLY A 54 24.80 0.75 42.58
C GLY A 54 25.74 0.16 41.50
N HIS A 55 26.88 0.75 41.40
CA HIS A 55 28.18 0.19 41.03
C HIS A 55 28.25 -1.02 40.08
N GLN A 56 28.34 -0.76 38.75
CA GLN A 56 29.09 -1.61 37.82
C GLN A 56 29.25 -1.04 36.39
N GLU A 57 29.01 0.23 36.14
CA GLU A 57 29.18 0.82 34.79
C GLU A 57 30.33 1.84 34.63
N SER A 58 31.21 1.98 35.62
CA SER A 58 32.29 2.97 35.50
C SER A 58 33.58 2.46 34.82
N ALA A 59 33.72 1.16 34.62
CA ALA A 59 34.93 0.58 34.01
C ALA A 59 34.94 0.48 32.49
N ALA A 60 33.78 0.64 31.84
CA ALA A 60 33.67 0.56 30.37
C ALA A 60 33.84 1.91 29.64
N ALA A 61 33.72 3.02 30.33
CA ALA A 61 33.81 4.36 29.75
C ALA A 61 35.24 4.93 29.69
N GLU A 62 36.14 4.48 30.55
CA GLU A 62 37.54 4.93 30.56
C GLU A 62 38.44 4.21 29.52
N SER A 63 38.03 3.05 29.03
CA SER A 63 38.75 2.28 28.00
C SER A 63 38.60 2.82 26.58
N MET A 64 37.58 3.67 26.32
CA MET A 64 37.35 4.20 24.95
C MET A 64 37.97 5.56 24.65
N THR A 65 38.47 6.27 25.65
CA THR A 65 39.08 7.60 25.46
C THR A 65 40.59 7.56 25.24
N THR A 66 41.27 6.43 25.51
CA THR A 66 42.71 6.28 25.36
C THR A 66 43.16 5.73 24.00
N ALA A 67 42.21 5.33 23.14
CA ALA A 67 42.52 4.74 21.83
C ALA A 67 42.57 5.72 20.65
N LEU A 68 42.39 7.03 20.89
CA LEU A 68 42.33 8.04 19.82
C LEU A 68 43.54 9.03 19.77
N ALA A 69 44.60 8.78 20.52
CA ALA A 69 45.80 9.62 20.48
C ALA A 69 47.07 8.78 20.32
N GLY A 70 47.45 8.42 19.10
CA GLY A 70 48.71 7.77 18.85
C GLY A 70 48.79 7.23 17.42
N GLY A 71 49.22 8.08 16.49
CA GLY A 71 49.52 7.66 15.12
C GLY A 71 50.84 6.93 15.03
N SER A 72 50.91 5.88 14.24
CA SER A 72 52.06 5.46 13.44
C SER A 72 51.69 4.24 12.57
N ALA A 73 52.32 4.15 11.41
CA ALA A 73 52.12 3.38 10.19
C ALA A 73 51.91 1.85 10.30
N PRO A 74 51.51 1.19 9.17
CA PRO A 74 50.90 -0.13 9.16
C PRO A 74 51.92 -1.29 9.10
N PRO A 75 51.54 -2.47 9.56
CA PRO A 75 52.13 -3.70 9.05
C PRO A 75 51.11 -4.58 8.31
N GLU A 76 51.56 -5.07 7.23
CA GLU A 76 51.30 -6.26 6.43
C GLU A 76 50.08 -7.15 6.71
N ALA A 77 49.49 -7.56 5.58
CA ALA A 77 48.44 -8.55 5.42
C ALA A 77 48.73 -9.86 6.18
N VAL A 78 47.79 -10.23 7.05
CA VAL A 78 47.68 -11.61 7.54
C VAL A 78 46.30 -12.16 7.15
N SER A 79 46.36 -13.17 6.30
CA SER A 79 45.24 -14.02 5.89
C SER A 79 44.54 -14.65 7.10
N ALA A 80 43.33 -14.26 7.39
CA ALA A 80 42.53 -14.94 8.40
C ALA A 80 41.63 -16.02 7.77
N VAL A 81 42.22 -17.21 7.57
CA VAL A 81 41.49 -18.45 7.50
C VAL A 81 40.90 -18.71 8.90
N GLY A 82 39.62 -18.40 9.08
CA GLY A 82 38.88 -18.72 10.31
C GLY A 82 38.71 -20.21 10.42
N THR A 83 39.50 -20.86 11.26
CA THR A 83 39.49 -22.29 11.53
C THR A 83 38.17 -22.72 12.15
N GLU A 84 37.72 -23.97 11.85
CA GLU A 84 36.58 -24.68 12.47
C GLU A 84 36.51 -24.54 14.00
N SER A 85 37.64 -24.35 14.67
CA SER A 85 37.78 -24.11 16.09
C SER A 85 37.14 -22.80 16.61
N SER A 86 37.01 -21.75 15.80
CA SER A 86 36.32 -20.53 16.24
C SER A 86 34.79 -20.65 16.12
N ARG A 87 34.30 -21.43 15.18
CA ARG A 87 32.87 -21.79 15.06
C ARG A 87 32.44 -22.73 16.18
N ALA A 88 33.25 -23.74 16.50
CA ALA A 88 32.99 -24.66 17.60
C ALA A 88 32.95 -23.95 18.97
N ARG A 89 33.84 -22.99 19.22
CA ARG A 89 33.83 -22.20 20.47
C ARG A 89 32.69 -21.20 20.57
N ALA A 90 32.18 -20.67 19.45
CA ALA A 90 30.96 -19.87 19.44
C ALA A 90 29.73 -20.75 19.72
N TRP A 91 29.75 -21.98 19.24
CA TRP A 91 28.71 -22.99 19.46
C TRP A 91 28.66 -23.50 20.90
N GLU A 92 29.82 -23.78 21.52
CA GLU A 92 29.90 -24.19 22.95
C GLU A 92 29.44 -23.06 23.90
N ARG A 93 29.68 -21.79 23.55
CA ARG A 93 29.12 -20.66 24.33
C ARG A 93 27.60 -20.52 24.19
N LEU A 94 27.01 -20.96 23.08
CA LEU A 94 25.56 -20.96 22.90
C LEU A 94 24.90 -22.16 23.61
N GLN A 95 25.59 -23.32 23.73
CA GLN A 95 25.11 -24.47 24.51
C GLN A 95 25.15 -24.24 26.03
N GLY A 96 26.03 -23.35 26.54
CA GLY A 96 26.08 -22.98 27.95
C GLY A 96 24.91 -22.12 28.47
N PHE A 97 23.98 -21.71 27.58
CA PHE A 97 22.75 -21.00 27.93
C PHE A 97 21.52 -21.90 27.93
N GLU A 98 21.67 -23.16 28.33
CA GLU A 98 20.55 -24.05 28.61
C GLU A 98 19.84 -23.71 29.92
N GLU A 99 19.19 -22.58 29.97
CA GLU A 99 18.13 -22.37 30.95
C GLU A 99 16.77 -22.68 30.25
N ALA A 100 16.18 -23.82 30.60
CA ALA A 100 14.85 -24.23 30.15
C ALA A 100 13.81 -23.11 30.38
N GLY A 101 13.96 -22.33 31.43
CA GLY A 101 13.13 -21.16 31.72
C GLY A 101 13.30 -19.97 30.77
N LEU A 102 14.42 -19.84 30.05
CA LEU A 102 14.61 -18.78 29.08
C LEU A 102 13.92 -19.13 27.75
N ARG A 103 13.99 -20.41 27.35
CA ARG A 103 13.25 -20.92 26.17
C ARG A 103 11.74 -20.80 26.38
N GLU A 104 11.24 -21.07 27.58
CA GLU A 104 9.82 -20.95 27.91
C GLU A 104 9.36 -19.49 28.00
N ARG A 105 10.18 -18.58 28.54
CA ARG A 105 9.93 -17.12 28.50
C ARG A 105 10.01 -16.53 27.09
N ILE A 106 10.89 -17.02 26.24
CA ILE A 106 10.94 -16.62 24.81
C ILE A 106 9.72 -17.19 24.07
N ARG A 107 9.31 -18.44 24.36
CA ARG A 107 8.06 -19.04 23.82
C ARG A 107 6.82 -18.30 24.29
N SER A 108 6.71 -17.95 25.58
CA SER A 108 5.57 -17.19 26.07
C SER A 108 5.54 -15.77 25.51
N ARG A 109 6.69 -15.09 25.42
CA ARG A 109 6.80 -13.79 24.75
C ARG A 109 6.52 -13.88 23.26
N SER A 110 6.96 -14.92 22.56
CA SER A 110 6.65 -15.13 21.14
C SER A 110 5.15 -15.38 20.92
N LYS A 111 4.52 -16.23 21.73
CA LYS A 111 3.06 -16.44 21.66
C LYS A 111 2.29 -15.18 22.05
N THR A 112 2.66 -14.50 23.14
CA THR A 112 2.03 -13.24 23.54
C THR A 112 2.29 -12.13 22.53
N GLN A 113 3.48 -12.06 21.90
CA GLN A 113 3.75 -11.13 20.82
C GLN A 113 2.98 -11.45 19.54
N MET A 114 2.67 -12.70 19.23
CA MET A 114 1.77 -13.03 18.11
C MET A 114 0.38 -12.43 18.31
N TYR A 115 -0.13 -12.37 19.53
CA TYR A 115 -1.41 -11.70 19.83
C TYR A 115 -1.31 -10.16 19.83
N PHE A 116 -0.15 -9.59 20.18
CA PHE A 116 0.06 -8.13 20.22
C PHE A 116 0.54 -7.51 18.91
N ILE A 117 1.02 -8.30 17.94
CA ILE A 117 1.58 -7.78 16.67
C ILE A 117 0.56 -7.87 15.52
N ASN A 118 -0.66 -8.28 15.79
CA ASN A 118 -1.73 -8.02 14.84
C ASN A 118 -2.45 -6.73 15.29
N PRO A 119 -1.95 -5.53 14.93
CA PRO A 119 -2.63 -4.27 15.27
C PRO A 119 -4.03 -4.18 14.68
N HIS A 120 -4.40 -5.15 13.86
CA HIS A 120 -5.65 -5.25 13.14
C HIS A 120 -6.75 -6.00 13.91
N THR A 121 -6.45 -6.65 15.03
CA THR A 121 -7.47 -7.23 15.91
C THR A 121 -8.23 -6.21 16.75
N VAL A 122 -7.86 -4.92 16.67
CA VAL A 122 -8.43 -3.85 17.50
C VAL A 122 -9.03 -2.71 16.67
N ILE A 123 -9.29 -2.92 15.37
CA ILE A 123 -10.06 -1.94 14.60
C ILE A 123 -11.53 -2.24 14.85
N ASP A 124 -12.13 -1.44 15.71
CA ASP A 124 -13.57 -1.45 16.03
C ASP A 124 -14.35 -0.44 15.17
N ASP A 125 -13.67 0.27 14.28
CA ASP A 125 -14.28 1.26 13.39
C ASP A 125 -15.31 0.60 12.46
N ARG A 126 -16.59 0.92 12.61
CA ARG A 126 -17.65 0.59 11.66
C ARG A 126 -17.86 1.76 10.73
N ILE A 127 -17.58 1.58 9.44
CA ILE A 127 -17.63 2.67 8.47
C ILE A 127 -18.49 2.29 7.28
N VAL A 128 -19.41 3.20 6.91
CA VAL A 128 -20.10 3.18 5.62
C VAL A 128 -19.46 4.25 4.74
N ILE A 129 -18.83 3.85 3.66
CA ILE A 129 -18.30 4.76 2.64
C ILE A 129 -19.35 4.91 1.56
N ALA A 130 -19.93 6.10 1.46
CA ALA A 130 -20.94 6.42 0.45
C ALA A 130 -20.32 7.23 -0.68
N MET A 131 -20.29 6.66 -1.89
CA MET A 131 -19.77 7.34 -3.06
C MET A 131 -20.72 8.43 -3.54
N VAL A 132 -20.17 9.58 -3.93
CA VAL A 132 -20.90 10.73 -4.48
C VAL A 132 -20.30 11.12 -5.84
N GLY A 133 -21.12 11.56 -6.77
CA GLY A 133 -20.67 12.09 -8.06
C GLY A 133 -21.42 11.53 -9.26
N LEU A 134 -21.26 12.18 -10.40
CA LEU A 134 -21.91 11.84 -11.66
C LEU A 134 -21.45 10.47 -12.19
N PRO A 135 -22.22 9.82 -13.08
CA PRO A 135 -21.79 8.60 -13.74
C PRO A 135 -20.45 8.77 -14.50
N ALA A 136 -19.71 7.68 -14.74
CA ALA A 136 -18.40 7.65 -15.39
C ALA A 136 -17.27 8.48 -14.73
N ARG A 137 -17.41 8.83 -13.45
CA ARG A 137 -16.40 9.58 -12.67
C ARG A 137 -15.50 8.66 -11.82
N GLY A 138 -15.38 7.37 -12.15
CA GLY A 138 -14.46 6.45 -11.48
C GLY A 138 -14.88 5.94 -10.08
N LYS A 139 -16.09 6.21 -9.60
CA LYS A 139 -16.56 5.82 -8.26
C LYS A 139 -16.35 4.34 -7.92
N SER A 140 -16.82 3.45 -8.79
CA SER A 140 -16.70 2.00 -8.57
C SER A 140 -15.24 1.51 -8.61
N TYR A 141 -14.38 2.18 -9.38
CA TYR A 141 -12.93 1.93 -9.38
C TYR A 141 -12.33 2.30 -8.02
N ILE A 142 -12.62 3.51 -7.54
CA ILE A 142 -12.16 4.00 -6.22
C ILE A 142 -12.64 3.06 -5.12
N SER A 143 -13.92 2.67 -5.10
CA SER A 143 -14.48 1.76 -4.11
C SER A 143 -13.76 0.40 -4.10
N ARG A 144 -13.48 -0.17 -5.28
CA ARG A 144 -12.79 -1.45 -5.39
C ARG A 144 -11.34 -1.37 -4.91
N ARG A 145 -10.59 -0.35 -5.34
CA ARG A 145 -9.19 -0.17 -4.92
C ARG A 145 -9.08 0.09 -3.42
N LEU A 146 -9.97 0.92 -2.87
CA LEU A 146 -10.01 1.20 -1.44
C LEU A 146 -10.39 -0.05 -0.63
N SER A 147 -11.37 -0.82 -1.08
CA SER A 147 -11.74 -2.10 -0.46
C SER A 147 -10.55 -3.07 -0.43
N GLN A 148 -9.83 -3.21 -1.56
CA GLN A 148 -8.64 -4.02 -1.67
C GLN A 148 -7.53 -3.58 -0.70
N TYR A 149 -7.27 -2.26 -0.63
CA TYR A 149 -6.28 -1.70 0.28
C TYR A 149 -6.60 -2.00 1.74
N LEU A 150 -7.84 -1.75 2.18
CA LEU A 150 -8.25 -1.94 3.56
C LEU A 150 -8.25 -3.43 3.95
N SER A 151 -8.72 -4.31 3.08
CA SER A 151 -8.72 -5.74 3.34
C SER A 151 -7.31 -6.31 3.38
N PHE A 152 -6.44 -5.88 2.47
CA PHE A 152 -5.10 -6.44 2.34
C PHE A 152 -4.16 -5.97 3.46
N PHE A 153 -4.06 -4.65 3.67
CA PHE A 153 -3.11 -4.09 4.64
C PHE A 153 -3.64 -4.12 6.07
N TYR A 154 -4.94 -3.93 6.27
CA TYR A 154 -5.53 -3.81 7.61
C TYR A 154 -6.39 -4.99 8.03
N ASN A 155 -6.54 -5.99 7.17
CA ASN A 155 -7.40 -7.15 7.43
C ASN A 155 -8.83 -6.78 7.84
N VAL A 156 -9.32 -5.64 7.35
CA VAL A 156 -10.67 -5.16 7.65
C VAL A 156 -11.65 -5.82 6.68
N PRO A 157 -12.70 -6.46 7.14
CA PRO A 157 -13.77 -6.94 6.29
C PRO A 157 -14.36 -5.79 5.47
N CYS A 158 -14.32 -5.92 4.14
CA CYS A 158 -14.84 -4.93 3.22
C CYS A 158 -15.83 -5.56 2.24
N LYS A 159 -16.99 -4.91 2.03
CA LYS A 159 -17.97 -5.36 1.03
C LYS A 159 -18.55 -4.18 0.25
N MET A 160 -18.67 -4.37 -1.06
CA MET A 160 -19.24 -3.37 -1.95
C MET A 160 -20.68 -3.69 -2.29
N PHE A 161 -21.55 -2.69 -2.14
CA PHE A 161 -22.97 -2.71 -2.47
C PHE A 161 -23.22 -1.71 -3.60
N ASN A 162 -23.16 -2.20 -4.84
CA ASN A 162 -23.34 -1.37 -6.04
C ASN A 162 -24.81 -1.30 -6.44
N VAL A 163 -25.45 -0.16 -6.22
CA VAL A 163 -26.89 0.05 -6.52
C VAL A 163 -27.23 -0.23 -7.98
N GLY A 164 -26.29 -0.04 -8.89
CA GLY A 164 -26.47 -0.39 -10.30
C GLY A 164 -26.68 -1.89 -10.53
N ASP A 165 -26.04 -2.76 -9.73
CA ASP A 165 -26.25 -4.20 -9.83
C ASP A 165 -27.63 -4.62 -9.34
N TYR A 166 -28.11 -4.03 -8.24
CA TYR A 166 -29.45 -4.26 -7.73
C TYR A 166 -30.52 -3.80 -8.73
N ARG A 167 -30.29 -2.64 -9.36
CA ARG A 167 -31.17 -2.13 -10.40
C ARG A 167 -31.24 -3.09 -11.59
N ARG A 168 -30.11 -3.56 -12.09
CA ARG A 168 -30.03 -4.51 -13.22
C ARG A 168 -30.70 -5.84 -12.90
N LYS A 169 -30.57 -6.34 -11.68
CA LYS A 169 -31.25 -7.58 -11.25
C LYS A 169 -32.77 -7.45 -11.24
N LYS A 170 -33.28 -6.26 -10.88
CA LYS A 170 -34.73 -6.01 -10.85
C LYS A 170 -35.34 -5.75 -12.22
N ALA A 171 -34.62 -5.13 -13.10
CA ALA A 171 -35.02 -4.92 -14.49
C ALA A 171 -34.74 -6.18 -15.33
N ALA A 172 -35.54 -7.20 -15.13
CA ALA A 172 -35.30 -8.57 -15.61
C ALA A 172 -35.17 -8.73 -17.15
N ASN A 173 -35.57 -7.76 -17.96
CA ASN A 173 -35.56 -7.87 -19.42
C ASN A 173 -35.40 -6.50 -20.08
N GLY A 174 -34.21 -5.89 -20.12
CA GLY A 174 -34.09 -4.80 -21.04
C GLY A 174 -32.98 -3.78 -20.80
N PHE A 175 -32.56 -3.23 -21.90
CA PHE A 175 -31.83 -1.99 -22.03
C PHE A 175 -32.52 -0.88 -21.24
N GLN A 176 -31.76 -0.19 -20.42
CA GLN A 176 -32.22 0.96 -19.65
C GLN A 176 -31.59 2.20 -20.27
N ASP A 177 -32.31 2.82 -21.18
CA ASP A 177 -31.94 4.05 -21.90
C ASP A 177 -31.81 5.27 -20.98
N ALA A 178 -31.44 6.40 -21.54
CA ALA A 178 -31.32 7.65 -20.79
C ALA A 178 -32.65 8.09 -20.17
N GLU A 179 -33.80 7.82 -20.82
CA GLU A 179 -35.13 8.17 -20.32
C GLU A 179 -35.48 7.43 -19.01
N PHE A 180 -34.97 6.23 -18.79
CA PHE A 180 -35.07 5.54 -17.49
C PHE A 180 -34.48 6.35 -16.35
N PHE A 181 -33.53 7.24 -16.62
CA PHE A 181 -32.86 8.09 -15.64
C PHE A 181 -33.45 9.49 -15.53
N ASN A 182 -34.41 9.83 -16.36
CA ASN A 182 -35.13 11.08 -16.29
C ASN A 182 -35.84 11.23 -14.94
N THR A 183 -35.70 12.40 -14.32
CA THR A 183 -36.32 12.72 -13.01
C THR A 183 -37.82 12.81 -13.08
N ASN A 184 -38.41 13.01 -14.27
CA ASN A 184 -39.86 13.08 -14.48
C ASN A 184 -40.49 11.72 -14.72
N ASN A 185 -39.70 10.65 -14.91
CA ASN A 185 -40.20 9.28 -15.07
C ASN A 185 -40.48 8.65 -13.69
N ALA A 186 -41.71 8.78 -13.23
CA ALA A 186 -42.13 8.33 -11.89
C ALA A 186 -41.97 6.81 -11.69
N THR A 187 -42.26 5.99 -12.72
CA THR A 187 -42.11 4.54 -12.66
C THR A 187 -40.68 4.11 -12.53
N ALA A 188 -39.80 4.67 -13.36
CA ALA A 188 -38.37 4.40 -13.30
C ALA A 188 -37.74 4.93 -11.99
N MET A 189 -38.23 6.05 -11.48
CA MET A 189 -37.80 6.59 -10.20
C MET A 189 -38.19 5.66 -9.03
N ALA A 190 -39.38 5.07 -9.04
CA ALA A 190 -39.77 4.08 -8.04
C ALA A 190 -38.87 2.84 -8.06
N LEU A 191 -38.58 2.28 -9.24
CA LEU A 191 -37.68 1.13 -9.40
C LEU A 191 -36.23 1.45 -8.92
N ARG A 192 -35.73 2.65 -9.22
CA ARG A 192 -34.40 3.10 -8.74
C ARG A 192 -34.37 3.26 -7.22
N ARG A 193 -35.47 3.76 -6.63
CA ARG A 193 -35.61 3.88 -5.17
C ARG A 193 -35.64 2.51 -4.52
N GLU A 194 -36.42 1.58 -5.03
CA GLU A 194 -36.51 0.22 -4.52
C GLU A 194 -35.17 -0.55 -4.61
N ALA A 195 -34.43 -0.41 -5.74
CA ALA A 195 -33.10 -0.99 -5.87
C ALA A 195 -32.11 -0.43 -4.84
N THR A 196 -32.26 0.85 -4.52
CA THR A 196 -31.41 1.51 -3.52
C THR A 196 -31.73 1.08 -2.10
N GLU A 197 -33.04 0.95 -1.77
CA GLU A 197 -33.49 0.43 -0.47
C GLU A 197 -32.97 -0.99 -0.25
N ALA A 198 -33.09 -1.87 -1.25
CA ALA A 198 -32.57 -3.23 -1.18
C ALA A 198 -31.06 -3.28 -0.95
N ALA A 199 -30.29 -2.46 -1.68
CA ALA A 199 -28.83 -2.40 -1.50
C ALA A 199 -28.45 -1.90 -0.09
N MET A 200 -29.16 -0.91 0.45
CA MET A 200 -28.94 -0.41 1.81
C MET A 200 -29.36 -1.42 2.88
N GLN A 201 -30.45 -2.13 2.67
CA GLN A 201 -30.91 -3.17 3.58
C GLN A 201 -29.87 -4.29 3.69
N ASP A 202 -29.38 -4.81 2.54
CA ASP A 202 -28.33 -5.83 2.52
C ASP A 202 -27.03 -5.33 3.17
N LEU A 203 -26.70 -4.05 2.99
CA LEU A 203 -25.57 -3.42 3.65
C LEU A 203 -25.73 -3.44 5.17
N CYS A 204 -26.89 -3.02 5.68
CA CYS A 204 -27.16 -2.98 7.11
C CYS A 204 -27.15 -4.38 7.74
N ILE A 205 -27.71 -5.38 7.05
CA ILE A 205 -27.69 -6.78 7.48
C ILE A 205 -26.24 -7.27 7.56
N TRP A 206 -25.47 -7.10 6.48
CA TRP A 206 -24.08 -7.53 6.43
C TRP A 206 -23.21 -6.87 7.50
N MET A 207 -23.38 -5.56 7.75
CA MET A 207 -22.65 -4.84 8.79
C MET A 207 -22.96 -5.42 10.18
N LYS A 208 -24.24 -5.67 10.48
CA LYS A 208 -24.65 -6.27 11.76
C LYS A 208 -24.04 -7.66 11.93
N GLU A 209 -24.17 -8.54 10.94
CA GLU A 209 -23.63 -9.90 10.97
C GLU A 209 -22.10 -9.92 11.12
N THR A 210 -21.40 -9.08 10.34
CA THR A 210 -19.92 -9.05 10.33
C THR A 210 -19.34 -8.47 11.63
N CYS A 211 -20.04 -7.52 12.27
CA CYS A 211 -19.54 -6.86 13.47
C CYS A 211 -19.96 -7.55 14.77
N THR A 212 -20.93 -8.48 14.76
CA THR A 212 -21.40 -9.17 15.97
C THR A 212 -20.80 -10.56 16.16
N GLU A 213 -20.33 -11.20 15.09
CA GLU A 213 -19.69 -12.51 15.21
C GLU A 213 -18.15 -12.35 15.28
N PRO A 214 -17.51 -12.88 16.35
CA PRO A 214 -16.11 -13.23 16.21
C PRO A 214 -16.07 -14.35 15.15
N LYS A 215 -15.60 -14.05 13.95
CA LYS A 215 -15.12 -15.12 13.07
C LYS A 215 -13.99 -15.78 13.83
N GLY A 216 -14.33 -16.81 14.61
CA GLY A 216 -13.39 -17.60 15.36
C GLY A 216 -12.24 -17.95 14.44
N LEU A 217 -11.04 -17.92 14.97
CA LEU A 217 -9.88 -18.54 14.37
C LEU A 217 -10.30 -19.98 14.01
N GLN A 218 -10.82 -20.18 12.81
CA GLN A 218 -11.02 -21.50 12.24
C GLN A 218 -9.66 -21.90 11.67
N ASN A 219 -9.17 -23.01 12.14
CA ASN A 219 -8.04 -23.68 11.49
C ASN A 219 -8.41 -23.96 10.01
N ALA A 220 -7.40 -24.17 9.17
CA ALA A 220 -7.60 -24.44 7.75
C ALA A 220 -8.50 -25.66 7.45
N ASP A 221 -8.78 -26.49 8.44
CA ASP A 221 -9.64 -27.68 8.42
C ASP A 221 -11.08 -27.43 8.93
N GLY A 222 -11.43 -26.17 9.26
CA GLY A 222 -12.76 -25.80 9.77
C GLY A 222 -12.98 -26.11 11.26
N SER A 223 -11.98 -26.61 11.98
CA SER A 223 -12.06 -26.83 13.42
C SER A 223 -11.94 -25.52 14.20
N PRO A 224 -12.57 -25.39 15.40
CA PRO A 224 -12.39 -24.21 16.25
C PRO A 224 -10.90 -24.03 16.59
N GLY A 225 -10.38 -22.85 16.38
CA GLY A 225 -9.03 -22.48 16.81
C GLY A 225 -8.88 -22.53 18.33
N PRO A 226 -7.65 -22.42 18.84
CA PRO A 226 -7.38 -22.55 20.27
C PRO A 226 -8.21 -21.56 21.09
N THR A 227 -8.91 -22.07 22.09
CA THR A 227 -9.60 -21.28 23.10
C THR A 227 -8.61 -20.30 23.75
N PRO A 228 -9.00 -19.03 23.98
CA PRO A 228 -8.16 -18.08 24.71
C PRO A 228 -7.77 -18.65 26.09
N PRO A 229 -6.56 -18.39 26.57
CA PRO A 229 -6.16 -18.83 27.90
C PRO A 229 -7.04 -18.20 28.98
N GLU A 230 -7.38 -18.99 30.01
CA GLU A 230 -8.28 -18.62 31.12
C GLU A 230 -7.73 -17.56 32.09
N ASP A 231 -6.61 -16.92 31.82
CA ASP A 231 -5.90 -16.02 32.71
C ASP A 231 -6.41 -14.57 32.73
N GLY A 232 -7.73 -14.39 32.61
CA GLY A 232 -8.44 -13.18 33.08
C GLY A 232 -8.19 -11.89 32.29
N HIS A 233 -7.36 -11.88 31.27
CA HIS A 233 -7.19 -10.79 30.31
C HIS A 233 -7.94 -11.10 29.02
N THR A 234 -9.20 -11.48 29.16
CA THR A 234 -10.14 -11.53 28.04
C THR A 234 -10.30 -10.11 27.52
N PHE A 235 -9.71 -9.82 26.36
CA PHE A 235 -10.32 -8.81 25.50
C PHE A 235 -11.77 -9.27 25.30
N VAL A 236 -12.68 -8.50 25.86
CA VAL A 236 -14.09 -8.72 25.76
C VAL A 236 -14.37 -9.02 24.28
N SER A 237 -15.11 -10.09 24.01
CA SER A 237 -15.66 -10.38 22.69
C SER A 237 -16.41 -9.14 22.23
N GLY A 238 -15.72 -8.23 21.59
CA GLY A 238 -16.14 -6.89 21.29
C GLY A 238 -16.12 -6.68 19.82
N ASP A 239 -16.96 -5.86 19.42
CA ASP A 239 -17.20 -5.25 18.15
C ASP A 239 -16.00 -5.27 17.19
N PHE A 240 -16.06 -6.10 16.16
CA PHE A 240 -15.10 -6.07 15.06
C PHE A 240 -15.48 -4.94 14.11
N GLY A 241 -14.50 -4.18 13.64
CA GLY A 241 -14.70 -3.17 12.62
C GLY A 241 -14.98 -3.78 11.26
N ALA A 242 -15.75 -3.07 10.46
CA ALA A 242 -16.03 -3.43 9.06
C ALA A 242 -16.24 -2.17 8.22
N VAL A 243 -15.96 -2.26 6.92
CA VAL A 243 -16.17 -1.16 5.98
C VAL A 243 -17.10 -1.59 4.86
N ALA A 244 -18.27 -0.95 4.77
CA ALA A 244 -19.21 -1.16 3.67
C ALA A 244 -19.09 -0.03 2.65
N MET A 245 -18.93 -0.38 1.37
CA MET A 245 -18.91 0.56 0.26
C MET A 245 -20.29 0.66 -0.37
N PHE A 246 -20.99 1.78 -0.17
CA PHE A 246 -22.26 2.07 -0.82
C PHE A 246 -22.03 2.83 -2.13
N ASP A 247 -21.89 2.07 -3.23
CA ASP A 247 -21.56 2.59 -4.55
C ASP A 247 -22.82 3.01 -5.32
N ALA A 248 -23.12 4.31 -5.22
CA ALA A 248 -24.24 4.98 -5.89
C ALA A 248 -23.82 6.38 -6.32
N THR A 249 -24.71 7.14 -6.95
CA THR A 249 -24.46 8.55 -7.33
C THR A 249 -24.60 9.51 -6.15
N ASN A 250 -25.56 9.28 -5.26
CA ASN A 250 -25.87 10.07 -4.05
C ASN A 250 -25.83 11.59 -4.27
N THR A 251 -26.41 12.04 -5.39
CA THR A 251 -26.26 13.38 -5.97
C THR A 251 -26.90 14.49 -5.16
N THR A 252 -27.94 14.21 -4.36
CA THR A 252 -28.68 15.23 -3.61
C THR A 252 -28.38 15.19 -2.11
N ARG A 253 -28.53 16.33 -1.43
CA ARG A 253 -28.41 16.43 0.03
C ARG A 253 -29.43 15.57 0.76
N GLU A 254 -30.68 15.54 0.26
CA GLU A 254 -31.74 14.69 0.79
C GLU A 254 -31.30 13.20 0.77
N ARG A 255 -30.73 12.76 -0.35
CA ARG A 255 -30.21 11.40 -0.50
C ARG A 255 -29.11 11.08 0.48
N ARG A 256 -28.16 12.00 0.69
CA ARG A 256 -27.06 11.83 1.66
C ARG A 256 -27.58 11.75 3.09
N ARG A 257 -28.56 12.59 3.46
CA ARG A 257 -29.22 12.51 4.79
C ARG A 257 -29.90 11.16 4.99
N TRP A 258 -30.61 10.67 3.96
CA TRP A 258 -31.21 9.34 4.00
C TRP A 258 -30.17 8.23 4.22
N VAL A 259 -29.01 8.27 3.56
CA VAL A 259 -27.91 7.30 3.79
C VAL A 259 -27.46 7.33 5.24
N ILE A 260 -27.29 8.50 5.83
CA ILE A 260 -26.88 8.66 7.24
C ILE A 260 -27.95 8.04 8.15
N GLU A 261 -29.20 8.37 7.94
CA GLU A 261 -30.29 7.89 8.79
C GLU A 261 -30.40 6.37 8.77
N ARG A 262 -30.32 5.77 7.59
CA ARG A 262 -30.35 4.30 7.45
C ARG A 262 -29.11 3.62 8.05
N SER A 263 -27.94 4.26 7.98
CA SER A 263 -26.69 3.71 8.54
C SER A 263 -26.66 3.76 10.07
N LYS A 264 -27.45 4.61 10.74
CA LYS A 264 -27.50 4.69 12.20
C LYS A 264 -27.81 3.36 12.87
N GLU A 265 -28.63 2.52 12.24
CA GLU A 265 -29.00 1.20 12.75
C GLU A 265 -27.82 0.25 12.93
N THR A 266 -26.70 0.50 12.23
CA THR A 266 -25.49 -0.32 12.29
C THR A 266 -24.45 0.21 13.26
N GLY A 267 -24.65 1.40 13.84
CA GLY A 267 -23.66 2.10 14.63
C GLY A 267 -22.47 2.63 13.80
N ALA A 268 -22.56 2.57 12.47
CA ALA A 268 -21.45 2.93 11.60
C ALA A 268 -21.34 4.45 11.38
N LYS A 269 -20.10 4.94 11.31
CA LYS A 269 -19.77 6.29 10.86
C LYS A 269 -19.87 6.34 9.34
N VAL A 270 -20.56 7.35 8.79
CA VAL A 270 -20.65 7.57 7.35
C VAL A 270 -19.57 8.53 6.88
N ILE A 271 -18.83 8.15 5.83
CA ILE A 271 -17.87 9.00 5.13
C ILE A 271 -18.30 9.09 3.66
N PHE A 272 -18.52 10.30 3.16
CA PHE A 272 -18.83 10.52 1.76
C PHE A 272 -17.53 10.71 0.97
N ILE A 273 -17.39 9.98 -0.15
CA ILE A 273 -16.28 10.18 -1.10
C ILE A 273 -16.87 10.72 -2.39
N GLU A 274 -16.61 11.99 -2.67
CA GLU A 274 -17.07 12.66 -3.88
C GLU A 274 -15.98 12.61 -4.95
N SER A 275 -16.31 12.01 -6.09
CA SER A 275 -15.42 11.93 -7.26
C SER A 275 -15.89 12.91 -8.32
N ILE A 276 -15.08 13.95 -8.55
CA ILE A 276 -15.29 15.01 -9.53
C ILE A 276 -14.26 14.83 -10.64
N LEU A 277 -14.70 14.81 -11.88
CA LEU A 277 -13.85 14.73 -13.06
C LEU A 277 -14.38 15.70 -14.10
N THR A 278 -13.53 16.62 -14.55
CA THR A 278 -13.87 17.68 -15.50
C THR A 278 -13.33 17.41 -16.90
N ASP A 279 -12.34 16.54 -17.05
CA ASP A 279 -11.72 16.20 -18.33
C ASP A 279 -12.65 15.32 -19.17
N GLU A 280 -13.19 15.89 -20.27
CA GLU A 280 -14.13 15.22 -21.18
C GLU A 280 -13.52 14.04 -21.94
N GLU A 281 -12.21 14.06 -22.23
CA GLU A 281 -11.55 12.93 -22.88
C GLU A 281 -11.49 11.74 -21.95
N VAL A 282 -11.14 11.97 -20.68
CA VAL A 282 -11.09 10.93 -19.67
C VAL A 282 -12.49 10.38 -19.37
N ILE A 283 -13.51 11.25 -19.34
CA ILE A 283 -14.91 10.84 -19.17
C ILE A 283 -15.34 9.92 -20.30
N THR A 284 -15.08 10.31 -21.56
CA THR A 284 -15.40 9.50 -22.73
C THR A 284 -14.69 8.15 -22.70
N LYS A 285 -13.38 8.13 -22.40
CA LYS A 285 -12.61 6.88 -22.20
C LYS A 285 -13.23 5.99 -21.09
N ASN A 286 -13.71 6.59 -20.01
CA ASN A 286 -14.36 5.86 -18.93
C ASN A 286 -15.74 5.29 -19.34
N ILE A 287 -16.51 6.01 -20.16
CA ILE A 287 -17.77 5.52 -20.71
C ILE A 287 -17.48 4.28 -21.56
N LEU A 288 -16.57 4.40 -22.53
CA LEU A 288 -16.18 3.31 -23.42
C LEU A 288 -15.68 2.08 -22.64
N ALA A 289 -14.69 2.28 -21.78
CA ALA A 289 -14.04 1.18 -21.07
C ALA A 289 -14.91 0.47 -20.04
N SER A 290 -15.88 1.18 -19.45
CA SER A 290 -16.61 0.65 -18.29
C SER A 290 -18.10 0.47 -18.49
N LYS A 291 -18.66 0.95 -19.61
CA LYS A 291 -20.10 0.98 -19.83
C LYS A 291 -20.55 0.37 -21.15
N VAL A 292 -19.82 0.57 -22.22
CA VAL A 292 -20.17 0.00 -23.54
C VAL A 292 -20.08 -1.54 -23.54
N GLY A 293 -19.14 -2.13 -22.78
CA GLY A 293 -19.02 -3.59 -22.63
C GLY A 293 -19.92 -4.23 -21.56
N VAL A 294 -20.80 -3.47 -20.90
CA VAL A 294 -21.69 -3.98 -19.84
C VAL A 294 -23.05 -4.34 -20.42
N LYS A 295 -23.78 -5.25 -19.76
CA LYS A 295 -25.11 -5.74 -20.13
C LYS A 295 -26.13 -4.65 -20.52
N ASP A 296 -25.98 -3.42 -20.01
CA ASP A 296 -26.87 -2.29 -20.31
C ASP A 296 -26.75 -1.84 -21.78
N TYR A 297 -25.63 -2.07 -22.48
CA TYR A 297 -25.37 -1.62 -23.85
C TYR A 297 -24.92 -2.74 -24.81
N CYS A 298 -25.16 -3.99 -24.45
CA CYS A 298 -24.80 -5.13 -25.29
C CYS A 298 -25.58 -5.13 -26.61
N GLY A 299 -24.84 -5.06 -27.73
CA GLY A 299 -25.45 -5.08 -29.07
C GLY A 299 -25.87 -3.70 -29.62
N ILE A 300 -25.54 -2.62 -28.92
CA ILE A 300 -25.77 -1.23 -29.39
C ILE A 300 -24.47 -0.69 -29.97
N ASP A 301 -24.59 0.12 -31.02
CA ASP A 301 -23.46 0.83 -31.60
C ASP A 301 -22.75 1.72 -30.58
N GLU A 302 -21.41 1.79 -30.68
CA GLU A 302 -20.58 2.48 -29.70
C GLU A 302 -20.87 3.98 -29.59
N GLU A 303 -21.07 4.65 -30.74
CA GLU A 303 -21.40 6.08 -30.78
C GLU A 303 -22.76 6.36 -30.17
N GLN A 304 -23.75 5.52 -30.47
CA GLN A 304 -25.10 5.61 -29.92
C GLN A 304 -25.10 5.33 -28.40
N ALA A 305 -24.33 4.34 -27.94
CA ALA A 305 -24.18 4.04 -26.52
C ALA A 305 -23.53 5.20 -25.74
N VAL A 306 -22.52 5.86 -26.33
CA VAL A 306 -21.89 7.05 -25.74
C VAL A 306 -22.86 8.22 -25.68
N ALA A 307 -23.66 8.46 -26.73
CA ALA A 307 -24.65 9.54 -26.79
C ALA A 307 -25.72 9.36 -25.71
N ASP A 308 -26.34 8.17 -25.62
CA ASP A 308 -27.31 7.81 -24.58
C ASP A 308 -26.73 7.97 -23.16
N PHE A 309 -25.47 7.53 -22.97
CA PHE A 309 -24.84 7.65 -21.67
C PHE A 309 -24.56 9.12 -21.29
N ARG A 310 -24.27 9.99 -22.24
CA ARG A 310 -24.11 11.43 -22.01
C ARG A 310 -25.43 12.09 -21.62
N GLU A 311 -26.54 11.72 -22.25
CA GLU A 311 -27.88 12.17 -21.88
C GLU A 311 -28.24 11.72 -20.45
N ARG A 312 -27.95 10.47 -20.12
CA ARG A 312 -28.08 9.97 -18.74
C ARG A 312 -27.24 10.79 -17.74
N ILE A 313 -26.01 11.21 -18.08
CA ILE A 313 -25.20 12.09 -17.23
C ILE A 313 -25.94 13.42 -17.02
N ALA A 314 -26.48 14.04 -18.08
CA ALA A 314 -27.20 15.32 -18.02
C ALA A 314 -28.42 15.25 -17.07
N HIS A 315 -29.17 14.15 -17.06
CA HIS A 315 -30.26 13.94 -16.10
C HIS A 315 -29.80 13.95 -14.63
N TYR A 316 -28.64 13.38 -14.33
CA TYR A 316 -28.05 13.42 -12.99
C TYR A 316 -27.47 14.81 -12.65
N GLU A 317 -26.91 15.49 -13.63
CA GLU A 317 -26.29 16.81 -13.46
C GLU A 317 -27.33 17.87 -13.10
N SER A 318 -28.53 17.80 -13.66
CA SER A 318 -29.64 18.73 -13.37
C SER A 318 -30.05 18.78 -11.91
N VAL A 319 -29.78 17.70 -11.13
CA VAL A 319 -30.11 17.60 -9.70
C VAL A 319 -28.88 17.43 -8.80
N TYR A 320 -27.69 17.65 -9.36
CA TYR A 320 -26.45 17.41 -8.64
C TYR A 320 -26.12 18.53 -7.67
N GLU A 321 -25.94 18.16 -6.41
CA GLU A 321 -25.49 19.04 -5.33
C GLU A 321 -24.16 18.51 -4.78
N SER A 322 -23.06 19.20 -5.05
CA SER A 322 -21.73 18.87 -4.50
C SER A 322 -21.75 18.85 -2.97
N VAL A 323 -21.00 17.95 -2.37
CA VAL A 323 -20.94 17.81 -0.91
C VAL A 323 -20.29 19.07 -0.32
N SER A 324 -20.96 19.76 0.60
CA SER A 324 -20.46 20.98 1.24
C SER A 324 -20.91 21.12 2.70
N GLU A 325 -21.57 20.11 3.21
CA GLU A 325 -22.13 20.08 4.56
C GLU A 325 -20.99 20.00 5.59
N LYS A 326 -20.93 20.98 6.50
CA LYS A 326 -19.85 21.14 7.48
C LYS A 326 -19.91 20.11 8.62
N ASP A 327 -21.08 19.56 8.88
CA ASP A 327 -21.34 18.56 9.91
C ASP A 327 -21.02 17.12 9.46
N LEU A 328 -20.83 16.91 8.15
CA LEU A 328 -20.56 15.59 7.59
C LEU A 328 -19.06 15.30 7.46
N SER A 329 -18.69 14.03 7.50
CA SER A 329 -17.36 13.55 7.13
C SER A 329 -17.30 13.29 5.63
N TRP A 330 -16.42 13.98 4.91
CA TRP A 330 -16.30 13.79 3.47
C TRP A 330 -14.90 14.04 2.93
N ILE A 331 -14.62 13.42 1.80
CA ILE A 331 -13.39 13.57 1.00
C ILE A 331 -13.81 13.84 -0.44
N LYS A 332 -13.31 14.90 -1.06
CA LYS A 332 -13.48 15.19 -2.49
C LYS A 332 -12.20 14.88 -3.23
N LEU A 333 -12.34 14.14 -4.30
CA LEU A 333 -11.27 13.86 -5.27
C LEU A 333 -11.58 14.59 -6.57
N ILE A 334 -10.75 15.55 -6.95
CA ILE A 334 -10.93 16.37 -8.15
C ILE A 334 -9.89 15.93 -9.18
N ASP A 335 -10.35 15.67 -10.39
CA ASP A 335 -9.57 15.27 -11.56
C ASP A 335 -8.57 14.13 -11.26
N GLY A 336 -9.10 13.03 -10.73
CA GLY A 336 -8.32 11.83 -10.46
C GLY A 336 -7.29 11.99 -9.34
N GLY A 337 -7.56 12.88 -8.38
CA GLY A 337 -6.66 13.13 -7.24
C GLY A 337 -5.63 14.23 -7.49
N ARG A 338 -5.78 15.04 -8.55
CA ARG A 338 -4.97 16.24 -8.74
C ARG A 338 -5.15 17.24 -7.60
N GLU A 339 -6.39 17.38 -7.13
CA GLU A 339 -6.75 18.15 -5.97
C GLU A 339 -7.60 17.31 -5.03
N MET A 340 -7.42 17.51 -3.73
CA MET A 340 -8.22 16.86 -2.71
C MET A 340 -8.65 17.85 -1.64
N ALA A 341 -9.93 17.79 -1.26
CA ALA A 341 -10.46 18.50 -0.11
C ALA A 341 -11.12 17.52 0.85
N CYS A 342 -11.04 17.77 2.15
CA CYS A 342 -11.64 16.93 3.16
C CYS A 342 -12.25 17.72 4.29
N ASN A 343 -13.25 17.14 4.95
CA ASN A 343 -13.92 17.72 6.11
C ASN A 343 -14.17 16.66 7.17
N ASN A 344 -13.85 16.96 8.42
CA ASN A 344 -14.13 16.14 9.60
C ASN A 344 -13.64 14.67 9.49
N ILE A 345 -12.45 14.47 8.91
CA ILE A 345 -11.80 13.15 8.84
C ILE A 345 -10.97 12.96 10.11
N ARG A 346 -11.44 12.09 11.02
CA ARG A 346 -10.81 11.82 12.32
C ARG A 346 -10.87 10.33 12.64
N GLY A 347 -9.83 9.83 13.26
CA GLY A 347 -9.66 8.43 13.65
C GLY A 347 -8.60 7.73 12.80
N PHE A 348 -8.22 6.52 13.21
CA PHE A 348 -7.15 5.76 12.57
C PHE A 348 -7.53 5.38 11.14
N LEU A 349 -8.59 4.61 10.99
CA LEU A 349 -9.00 4.08 9.68
C LEU A 349 -9.44 5.18 8.70
N PRO A 350 -10.24 6.22 9.11
CA PRO A 350 -10.55 7.35 8.23
C PRO A 350 -9.32 8.09 7.71
N THR A 351 -8.27 8.24 8.54
CA THR A 351 -7.01 8.86 8.12
C THR A 351 -6.27 8.00 7.10
N ARG A 352 -6.26 6.66 7.26
CA ARG A 352 -5.69 5.73 6.28
C ARG A 352 -6.43 5.75 4.95
N ILE A 353 -7.76 5.81 5.00
CA ILE A 353 -8.60 6.00 3.80
C ILE A 353 -8.21 7.28 3.06
N MET A 354 -8.11 8.41 3.77
CA MET A 354 -7.69 9.68 3.19
C MET A 354 -6.28 9.60 2.58
N THR A 355 -5.31 9.02 3.29
CA THR A 355 -3.92 8.85 2.82
C THR A 355 -3.87 7.99 1.55
N PHE A 356 -4.61 6.89 1.51
CA PHE A 356 -4.71 6.06 0.32
C PHE A 356 -5.28 6.83 -0.87
N LEU A 357 -6.39 7.54 -0.67
CA LEU A 357 -7.05 8.31 -1.72
C LEU A 357 -6.18 9.45 -2.26
N LEU A 358 -5.31 10.05 -1.44
CA LEU A 358 -4.34 11.06 -1.85
C LEU A 358 -3.29 10.50 -2.84
N ASN A 359 -2.97 9.22 -2.71
CA ASN A 359 -1.99 8.55 -3.56
C ASN A 359 -2.63 7.80 -4.74
N LEU A 360 -3.94 7.56 -4.69
CA LEU A 360 -4.64 6.83 -5.74
C LEU A 360 -4.77 7.67 -7.00
N HIS A 361 -4.12 7.25 -8.06
CA HIS A 361 -4.30 7.81 -9.39
C HIS A 361 -4.97 6.80 -10.32
N ILE A 362 -5.85 7.31 -11.20
CA ILE A 362 -6.47 6.50 -12.26
C ILE A 362 -5.48 6.42 -13.43
N SER A 363 -4.30 5.84 -13.17
CA SER A 363 -3.29 5.60 -14.20
C SER A 363 -3.33 4.14 -14.64
N ARG A 364 -3.14 3.90 -15.94
CA ARG A 364 -2.99 2.56 -16.52
C ARG A 364 -1.52 2.21 -16.78
N SER A 365 -0.59 2.92 -16.15
CA SER A 365 0.83 2.63 -16.30
C SER A 365 1.15 1.24 -15.74
N PRO A 366 1.84 0.39 -16.49
CA PRO A 366 2.15 -0.96 -16.06
C PRO A 366 3.21 -0.98 -14.97
N PHE A 367 3.10 -1.97 -14.08
CA PHE A 367 4.16 -2.38 -13.17
C PHE A 367 4.85 -3.61 -13.73
N TYR A 368 6.16 -3.64 -13.66
CA TYR A 368 7.00 -4.77 -14.04
C TYR A 368 7.69 -5.30 -12.80
N PHE A 369 7.51 -6.57 -12.48
CA PHE A 369 8.14 -7.25 -11.36
C PHE A 369 9.14 -8.28 -11.86
N THR A 370 10.34 -8.24 -11.32
CA THR A 370 11.33 -9.27 -11.55
C THR A 370 12.13 -9.56 -10.29
N ARG A 371 12.46 -10.83 -10.08
CA ARG A 371 13.43 -11.20 -9.05
C ARG A 371 14.83 -10.82 -9.52
N HIS A 372 15.73 -10.65 -8.55
CA HIS A 372 17.16 -10.63 -8.83
C HIS A 372 17.56 -11.87 -9.62
N GLY A 373 18.63 -11.80 -10.41
CA GLY A 373 19.26 -12.96 -11.05
C GLY A 373 19.66 -14.02 -10.03
N GLN A 374 19.94 -15.24 -10.48
CA GLN A 374 20.38 -16.32 -9.59
C GLN A 374 21.55 -15.84 -8.72
N SER A 375 21.42 -15.99 -7.40
CA SER A 375 22.47 -15.67 -6.43
C SER A 375 23.17 -16.92 -5.96
N GLU A 376 24.39 -16.76 -5.41
CA GLU A 376 25.14 -17.88 -4.80
C GLU A 376 24.30 -18.63 -3.76
N TYR A 377 23.52 -17.92 -2.94
CA TYR A 377 22.62 -18.55 -1.97
C TYR A 377 21.49 -19.34 -2.63
N ASN A 378 21.00 -18.89 -3.80
CA ASN A 378 20.02 -19.70 -4.56
C ASN A 378 20.64 -21.01 -5.07
N GLU A 379 21.90 -20.98 -5.48
CA GLU A 379 22.62 -22.18 -5.94
C GLU A 379 22.83 -23.20 -4.83
N TYR A 380 23.17 -22.73 -3.62
CA TYR A 380 23.36 -23.59 -2.45
C TYR A 380 22.07 -23.89 -1.67
N GLY A 381 20.90 -23.41 -2.12
CA GLY A 381 19.63 -23.61 -1.44
C GLY A 381 19.48 -22.86 -0.11
N GLN A 382 20.36 -21.89 0.15
CA GLN A 382 20.35 -21.08 1.38
C GLN A 382 19.30 -19.97 1.31
N ILE A 383 18.68 -19.66 2.45
CA ILE A 383 17.70 -18.58 2.59
C ILE A 383 18.31 -17.32 3.21
N GLY A 384 17.74 -16.15 2.89
CA GLY A 384 18.17 -14.87 3.45
C GLY A 384 19.49 -14.37 2.89
N GLY A 385 20.33 -13.79 3.75
CA GLY A 385 21.66 -13.29 3.47
C GLY A 385 21.75 -12.22 2.37
N ASP A 386 22.98 -11.72 2.13
CA ASP A 386 23.26 -10.73 1.08
C ASP A 386 24.36 -11.22 0.12
N SER A 387 24.18 -12.43 -0.47
CA SER A 387 25.09 -12.99 -1.47
C SER A 387 25.06 -12.23 -2.80
N GLY A 388 26.14 -12.36 -3.58
CA GLY A 388 26.24 -11.85 -4.94
C GLY A 388 25.48 -12.72 -5.95
N LEU A 389 25.52 -12.29 -7.22
CA LEU A 389 25.01 -13.08 -8.35
C LEU A 389 26.00 -14.18 -8.75
N THR A 390 25.46 -15.30 -9.23
CA THR A 390 26.24 -16.31 -9.98
C THR A 390 26.47 -15.85 -11.42
N GLU A 391 27.27 -16.58 -12.19
CA GLU A 391 27.48 -16.32 -13.62
C GLU A 391 26.14 -16.29 -14.38
N ARG A 392 25.23 -17.25 -14.12
CA ARG A 392 23.86 -17.25 -14.68
C ARG A 392 23.05 -16.05 -14.25
N GLY A 393 23.23 -15.57 -13.01
CA GLY A 393 22.60 -14.34 -12.54
C GLY A 393 23.09 -13.11 -13.29
N GLU A 394 24.36 -13.06 -13.66
CA GLU A 394 24.96 -11.99 -14.46
C GLU A 394 24.49 -12.02 -15.93
N GLU A 395 24.37 -13.22 -16.51
CA GLU A 395 23.76 -13.39 -17.85
C GLU A 395 22.33 -12.82 -17.87
N TYR A 396 21.54 -13.15 -16.85
CA TYR A 396 20.20 -12.58 -16.70
C TYR A 396 20.23 -11.07 -16.54
N ALA A 397 21.11 -10.52 -15.72
CA ALA A 397 21.23 -9.07 -15.54
C ALA A 397 21.53 -8.35 -16.86
N THR A 398 22.40 -8.94 -17.69
CA THR A 398 22.75 -8.41 -19.02
C THR A 398 21.56 -8.46 -19.98
N ALA A 399 20.87 -9.60 -20.05
CA ALA A 399 19.68 -9.77 -20.89
C ALA A 399 18.53 -8.87 -20.44
N LEU A 400 18.33 -8.71 -19.11
CA LEU A 400 17.34 -7.79 -18.56
C LEU A 400 17.61 -6.34 -18.97
N GLY A 401 18.87 -5.89 -18.94
CA GLY A 401 19.24 -4.54 -19.37
C GLY A 401 18.82 -4.24 -20.81
N LYS A 402 19.08 -5.19 -21.72
CA LYS A 402 18.65 -5.11 -23.13
C LYS A 402 17.13 -5.11 -23.25
N TRP A 403 16.45 -6.07 -22.60
CA TRP A 403 15.00 -6.21 -22.63
C TRP A 403 14.30 -4.93 -22.11
N VAL A 404 14.78 -4.35 -21.02
CA VAL A 404 14.25 -3.09 -20.45
C VAL A 404 14.38 -1.94 -21.43
N SER A 405 15.52 -1.86 -22.15
CA SER A 405 15.72 -0.84 -23.17
C SER A 405 14.68 -0.95 -24.27
N GLU A 406 14.44 -2.15 -24.76
CA GLU A 406 13.53 -2.40 -25.90
C GLU A 406 12.04 -2.32 -25.54
N ASN A 407 11.67 -2.65 -24.28
CA ASN A 407 10.26 -2.82 -23.89
C ASN A 407 9.74 -1.77 -22.89
N ILE A 408 10.63 -1.10 -22.15
CA ILE A 408 10.21 -0.17 -21.09
C ILE A 408 10.74 1.24 -21.34
N SER A 409 12.05 1.43 -21.49
CA SER A 409 12.65 2.77 -21.51
C SER A 409 12.69 3.38 -22.92
N CYS A 410 12.75 2.55 -23.96
CA CYS A 410 12.84 2.99 -25.36
C CYS A 410 12.06 2.07 -26.31
N PRO A 411 10.75 1.80 -26.08
CA PRO A 411 9.96 0.94 -26.94
C PRO A 411 9.89 1.52 -28.36
N ASN A 412 10.09 0.66 -29.35
CA ASN A 412 10.14 1.04 -30.77
C ASN A 412 11.19 2.12 -31.10
N GLY A 413 12.27 2.20 -30.32
CA GLY A 413 13.33 3.19 -30.49
C GLY A 413 12.99 4.61 -30.00
N VAL A 414 11.85 4.80 -29.35
CA VAL A 414 11.41 6.11 -28.84
C VAL A 414 11.58 6.13 -27.32
N PRO A 415 12.47 6.97 -26.78
CA PRO A 415 12.64 7.10 -25.32
C PRO A 415 11.33 7.57 -24.65
N GLN A 416 10.94 6.90 -23.57
CA GLN A 416 9.82 7.31 -22.73
C GLN A 416 10.17 7.30 -21.25
N PRO A 417 9.54 8.17 -20.44
CA PRO A 417 9.71 8.18 -19.00
C PRO A 417 9.34 6.84 -18.37
N ALA A 418 10.26 6.29 -17.54
CA ALA A 418 10.01 5.09 -16.76
C ALA A 418 10.85 5.09 -15.48
N ARG A 419 10.48 4.30 -14.50
CA ARG A 419 11.10 4.24 -13.17
C ARG A 419 11.72 2.87 -12.89
N LEU A 420 12.81 2.88 -12.11
CA LEU A 420 13.46 1.66 -11.64
C LEU A 420 13.60 1.71 -10.12
N TRP A 421 13.02 0.70 -9.44
CA TRP A 421 13.21 0.50 -8.01
C TRP A 421 13.92 -0.81 -7.73
N THR A 422 14.83 -0.78 -6.76
CA THR A 422 15.54 -1.97 -6.30
C THR A 422 15.42 -2.08 -4.79
N SER A 423 15.68 -3.25 -4.23
CA SER A 423 16.04 -3.37 -2.82
C SER A 423 17.44 -2.81 -2.58
N THR A 424 17.88 -2.76 -1.32
CA THR A 424 19.25 -2.33 -0.98
C THR A 424 20.25 -3.48 -1.04
N MET A 425 19.80 -4.71 -1.26
CA MET A 425 20.65 -5.90 -1.27
C MET A 425 21.47 -6.04 -2.56
N ARG A 426 22.71 -6.54 -2.43
CA ARG A 426 23.71 -6.62 -3.51
C ARG A 426 23.14 -7.25 -4.77
N ARG A 427 22.49 -8.41 -4.68
CA ARG A 427 21.96 -9.16 -5.84
C ARG A 427 20.95 -8.37 -6.67
N THR A 428 20.11 -7.52 -6.06
CA THR A 428 19.15 -6.69 -6.81
C THR A 428 19.83 -5.52 -7.50
N VAL A 429 20.81 -4.90 -6.84
CA VAL A 429 21.60 -3.81 -7.40
C VAL A 429 22.46 -4.33 -8.57
N GLN A 430 23.08 -5.51 -8.42
CA GLN A 430 23.82 -6.18 -9.48
C GLN A 430 22.94 -6.53 -10.67
N THR A 431 21.73 -7.06 -10.43
CA THR A 431 20.78 -7.37 -11.50
C THR A 431 20.36 -6.13 -12.31
N ALA A 432 20.28 -4.97 -11.66
CA ALA A 432 19.87 -3.72 -12.30
C ALA A 432 21.02 -2.97 -12.98
N ARG A 433 22.30 -3.37 -12.80
CA ARG A 433 23.47 -2.57 -13.20
C ARG A 433 23.63 -2.34 -14.71
N HIS A 434 23.05 -3.23 -15.53
CA HIS A 434 23.11 -3.13 -16.98
C HIS A 434 21.93 -2.35 -17.60
N ILE A 435 20.99 -1.87 -16.77
CA ILE A 435 19.89 -1.04 -17.22
C ILE A 435 20.44 0.37 -17.50
N ALA A 436 20.30 0.83 -18.74
CA ALA A 436 20.80 2.13 -19.16
C ALA A 436 19.97 3.28 -18.55
N HIS A 437 20.67 4.36 -18.19
CA HIS A 437 20.06 5.58 -17.66
C HIS A 437 20.16 6.68 -18.70
N GLN A 438 19.05 7.04 -19.32
CA GLN A 438 18.97 8.05 -20.35
C GLN A 438 18.59 9.41 -19.73
N ARG A 439 19.11 10.51 -20.28
CA ARG A 439 18.63 11.85 -19.98
C ARG A 439 17.43 12.15 -20.89
N LEU A 440 16.34 12.56 -20.28
CA LEU A 440 15.11 12.94 -20.98
C LEU A 440 14.75 14.35 -20.56
N GLU A 441 14.17 15.10 -21.51
CA GLU A 441 13.58 16.40 -21.24
C GLU A 441 12.09 16.20 -20.92
N GLY A 442 11.67 16.63 -19.74
CA GLY A 442 10.30 16.57 -19.29
C GLY A 442 9.51 17.84 -19.62
N PRO A 443 8.23 17.90 -19.22
CA PRO A 443 7.40 19.09 -19.39
C PRO A 443 8.05 20.32 -18.75
N GLY A 444 8.08 21.44 -19.50
CA GLY A 444 8.71 22.67 -19.03
C GLY A 444 10.23 22.74 -19.15
N GLY A 445 10.86 21.84 -19.94
CA GLY A 445 12.30 21.84 -20.18
C GLY A 445 13.14 21.33 -19.01
N VAL A 446 12.52 20.63 -18.05
CA VAL A 446 13.22 20.05 -16.91
C VAL A 446 13.84 18.71 -17.31
N GLU A 447 15.17 18.65 -17.29
CA GLU A 447 15.89 17.38 -17.51
C GLU A 447 15.71 16.41 -16.33
N TRP A 448 15.56 15.11 -16.63
CA TRP A 448 15.56 14.05 -15.65
C TRP A 448 16.22 12.77 -16.20
N ILE A 449 16.58 11.85 -15.29
CA ILE A 449 17.27 10.60 -15.68
C ILE A 449 16.26 9.46 -15.68
N ASN A 450 16.03 8.88 -16.88
CA ASN A 450 15.20 7.71 -17.08
C ASN A 450 15.82 6.47 -16.43
N MET A 451 14.99 5.58 -15.89
CA MET A 451 15.39 4.32 -15.26
C MET A 451 16.43 4.44 -14.14
N ARG A 452 16.67 5.66 -13.60
CA ARG A 452 17.60 5.82 -12.48
C ARG A 452 17.17 4.96 -11.29
N PRO A 453 18.07 4.12 -10.72
CA PRO A 453 17.74 3.27 -9.60
C PRO A 453 17.39 4.11 -8.36
N LYS A 454 16.25 3.77 -7.73
CA LYS A 454 15.88 4.21 -6.40
C LYS A 454 15.82 2.96 -5.51
N ALA A 455 16.76 2.88 -4.57
CA ALA A 455 16.82 1.74 -3.65
C ALA A 455 15.94 1.99 -2.43
N PHE A 456 15.13 1.00 -2.07
CA PHE A 456 14.27 1.02 -0.89
C PHE A 456 14.59 -0.16 0.02
N LYS A 457 14.91 0.12 1.27
CA LYS A 457 15.11 -0.92 2.29
C LYS A 457 13.84 -1.75 2.52
N ASN A 458 12.67 -1.14 2.36
CA ASN A 458 11.39 -1.86 2.46
C ASN A 458 11.22 -2.96 1.41
N LEU A 459 12.01 -2.96 0.33
CA LEU A 459 12.05 -4.00 -0.70
C LEU A 459 13.08 -5.11 -0.41
N ASP A 460 13.83 -5.05 0.70
CA ASP A 460 14.76 -6.12 1.09
C ASP A 460 14.00 -7.41 1.41
N GLU A 461 14.62 -8.57 1.16
CA GLU A 461 13.97 -9.86 1.35
C GLU A 461 13.51 -10.08 2.80
N ILE A 462 12.58 -11.02 2.97
CA ILE A 462 12.14 -11.45 4.29
C ILE A 462 13.33 -11.91 5.12
N TYR A 463 13.47 -11.37 6.32
CA TYR A 463 14.55 -11.75 7.21
C TYR A 463 14.23 -13.05 7.94
N ALA A 464 15.10 -14.05 7.76
CA ALA A 464 14.92 -15.37 8.34
C ALA A 464 15.43 -15.50 9.80
N GLY A 465 15.85 -14.40 10.43
CA GLY A 465 16.28 -14.35 11.82
C GLY A 465 17.46 -15.28 12.09
N VAL A 466 17.31 -16.21 13.05
CA VAL A 466 18.39 -17.16 13.41
C VAL A 466 18.66 -18.20 12.32
N CYS A 467 17.76 -18.36 11.37
CA CYS A 467 17.88 -19.29 10.25
C CYS A 467 18.48 -18.64 8.99
N ASP A 468 18.89 -17.36 9.07
CA ASP A 468 19.46 -16.64 7.94
C ASP A 468 20.79 -17.27 7.48
N GLY A 469 20.92 -17.58 6.20
CA GLY A 469 22.07 -18.26 5.62
C GLY A 469 22.06 -19.80 5.73
N MET A 470 20.98 -20.40 6.25
CA MET A 470 20.80 -21.86 6.32
C MET A 470 19.98 -22.37 5.14
N THR A 471 20.13 -23.65 4.83
CA THR A 471 19.21 -24.39 3.94
C THR A 471 17.99 -24.88 4.72
N TYR A 472 16.91 -25.26 4.03
CA TYR A 472 15.73 -25.81 4.71
C TYR A 472 16.02 -27.16 5.38
N GLU A 473 16.95 -27.95 4.84
CA GLU A 473 17.44 -29.21 5.40
C GLU A 473 18.18 -28.97 6.72
N GLU A 474 19.08 -28.00 6.74
CA GLU A 474 19.80 -27.59 7.96
C GLU A 474 18.83 -27.06 9.03
N ILE A 475 17.84 -26.24 8.64
CA ILE A 475 16.82 -25.75 9.56
C ILE A 475 16.01 -26.92 10.15
N ALA A 476 15.64 -27.91 9.33
CA ALA A 476 14.90 -29.08 9.82
C ALA A 476 15.72 -29.95 10.79
N GLN A 477 17.04 -29.96 10.64
CA GLN A 477 17.94 -30.70 11.55
C GLN A 477 18.21 -29.92 12.84
N VAL A 478 18.50 -28.62 12.75
CA VAL A 478 18.92 -27.79 13.89
C VAL A 478 17.73 -27.23 14.65
N TYR A 479 16.66 -26.86 13.95
CA TYR A 479 15.43 -26.26 14.51
C TYR A 479 14.17 -26.97 14.02
N PRO A 480 13.98 -28.28 14.35
CA PRO A 480 12.88 -29.10 13.82
C PRO A 480 11.50 -28.55 14.19
N GLU A 481 11.35 -27.97 15.39
CA GLU A 481 10.09 -27.37 15.83
C GLU A 481 9.74 -26.12 15.00
N GLU A 482 10.74 -25.30 14.70
CA GLU A 482 10.56 -24.09 13.90
C GLU A 482 10.22 -24.44 12.43
N ALA A 483 10.87 -25.47 11.89
CA ALA A 483 10.58 -26.00 10.57
C ALA A 483 9.13 -26.51 10.47
N ALA A 484 8.67 -27.27 11.47
CA ALA A 484 7.31 -27.77 11.56
C ALA A 484 6.28 -26.65 11.70
N ALA A 485 6.53 -25.66 12.59
CA ALA A 485 5.65 -24.52 12.80
C ALA A 485 5.50 -23.66 11.53
N ARG A 486 6.62 -23.42 10.81
CA ARG A 486 6.58 -22.69 9.53
C ARG A 486 5.83 -23.47 8.44
N LYS A 487 5.94 -24.78 8.43
CA LYS A 487 5.19 -25.63 7.48
C LYS A 487 3.69 -25.59 7.75
N ALA A 488 3.30 -25.51 9.04
CA ALA A 488 1.90 -25.43 9.44
C ALA A 488 1.28 -24.04 9.13
N ASP A 489 2.02 -22.96 9.33
CA ASP A 489 1.57 -21.59 9.04
C ASP A 489 2.67 -20.80 8.35
N LYS A 490 2.78 -20.90 7.03
CA LYS A 490 3.77 -20.15 6.24
C LYS A 490 3.51 -18.64 6.22
N PHE A 491 2.27 -18.23 6.40
CA PHE A 491 1.86 -16.83 6.32
C PHE A 491 2.14 -16.06 7.61
N GLY A 492 1.69 -16.57 8.75
CA GLY A 492 1.81 -15.89 10.03
C GLY A 492 3.08 -16.25 10.81
N TYR A 493 3.69 -17.40 10.51
CA TYR A 493 4.87 -17.86 11.23
C TYR A 493 6.10 -16.99 10.99
N ARG A 494 6.85 -16.76 12.08
CA ARG A 494 8.08 -15.97 12.12
C ARG A 494 9.19 -16.77 12.77
N TYR A 495 10.33 -16.96 12.08
CA TYR A 495 11.53 -17.48 12.74
C TYR A 495 11.97 -16.58 13.88
N PRO A 496 12.61 -17.10 14.95
CA PRO A 496 13.12 -16.27 16.04
C PRO A 496 13.99 -15.12 15.51
N ARG A 497 13.64 -13.89 15.88
CA ARG A 497 14.23 -12.63 15.38
C ARG A 497 14.03 -12.34 13.88
N GLY A 498 13.20 -13.11 13.20
CA GLY A 498 12.90 -12.92 11.77
C GLY A 498 11.59 -12.17 11.53
N GLU A 499 11.15 -12.19 10.29
CA GLU A 499 9.88 -11.61 9.81
C GLU A 499 8.93 -12.71 9.33
N SER A 500 7.63 -12.46 9.43
CA SER A 500 6.56 -13.19 8.77
C SER A 500 6.07 -12.45 7.52
N TYR A 501 5.19 -13.06 6.72
CA TYR A 501 4.52 -12.34 5.63
C TYR A 501 3.61 -11.21 6.13
N ILE A 502 3.06 -11.33 7.35
CA ILE A 502 2.30 -10.24 7.99
C ILE A 502 3.20 -9.02 8.21
N ASP A 503 4.46 -9.23 8.66
CA ASP A 503 5.43 -8.14 8.82
C ASP A 503 5.80 -7.50 7.48
N LEU A 504 5.95 -8.32 6.43
CA LEU A 504 6.20 -7.81 5.08
C LEU A 504 5.05 -6.95 4.58
N ILE A 505 3.79 -7.37 4.78
CA ILE A 505 2.62 -6.58 4.40
C ILE A 505 2.67 -5.21 5.08
N ASN A 506 2.90 -5.16 6.39
CA ASN A 506 2.99 -3.91 7.13
C ASN A 506 4.15 -3.02 6.63
N ARG A 507 5.31 -3.63 6.35
CA ARG A 507 6.51 -2.94 5.87
C ARG A 507 6.35 -2.40 4.44
N LEU A 508 5.54 -3.07 3.61
CA LEU A 508 5.33 -2.73 2.20
C LEU A 508 4.19 -1.73 1.97
N GLU A 509 3.38 -1.39 2.97
CA GLU A 509 2.32 -0.40 2.81
C GLU A 509 2.81 0.94 2.22
N PRO A 510 3.90 1.57 2.72
CA PRO A 510 4.42 2.80 2.13
C PRO A 510 4.90 2.63 0.68
N ILE A 511 5.41 1.44 0.32
CA ILE A 511 5.81 1.12 -1.06
C ILE A 511 4.58 1.02 -1.96
N ALA A 512 3.51 0.36 -1.49
CA ALA A 512 2.25 0.27 -2.23
C ALA A 512 1.67 1.67 -2.50
N HIS A 513 1.68 2.57 -1.52
CA HIS A 513 1.27 3.97 -1.72
C HIS A 513 2.11 4.69 -2.78
N GLU A 514 3.43 4.52 -2.72
CA GLU A 514 4.34 5.11 -3.71
C GLU A 514 4.11 4.53 -5.11
N MET A 515 3.75 3.23 -5.22
CA MET A 515 3.38 2.59 -6.49
C MET A 515 2.04 3.11 -7.01
N GLU A 516 1.01 3.22 -6.16
CA GLU A 516 -0.30 3.79 -6.56
C GLU A 516 -0.17 5.21 -7.13
N ARG A 517 0.83 5.97 -6.68
CA ARG A 517 1.11 7.32 -7.13
C ARG A 517 1.83 7.39 -8.48
N GLN A 518 2.42 6.28 -8.95
CA GLN A 518 3.20 6.30 -10.21
C GLN A 518 2.29 6.52 -11.41
N ARG A 519 2.74 7.39 -12.32
CA ARG A 519 2.08 7.68 -13.60
C ARG A 519 2.87 7.15 -14.80
N GLU A 520 4.05 6.64 -14.54
CA GLU A 520 5.00 6.13 -15.53
C GLU A 520 5.21 4.64 -15.32
N PRO A 521 5.60 3.87 -16.34
CA PRO A 521 5.97 2.48 -16.18
C PRO A 521 7.02 2.32 -15.08
N LEU A 522 6.83 1.34 -14.20
CA LEU A 522 7.71 1.09 -13.07
C LEU A 522 8.24 -0.34 -13.10
N LEU A 523 9.56 -0.49 -13.16
CA LEU A 523 10.23 -1.76 -12.95
C LEU A 523 10.69 -1.88 -11.49
N VAL A 524 10.31 -2.98 -10.84
CA VAL A 524 10.73 -3.33 -9.48
C VAL A 524 11.59 -4.59 -9.53
N VAL A 525 12.87 -4.46 -9.19
CA VAL A 525 13.82 -5.57 -9.04
C VAL A 525 13.95 -5.88 -7.55
N ALA A 526 13.36 -6.98 -7.11
CA ALA A 526 13.31 -7.31 -5.69
C ALA A 526 13.45 -8.84 -5.45
N HIS A 527 12.77 -9.36 -4.46
CA HIS A 527 12.93 -10.71 -3.94
C HIS A 527 11.61 -11.47 -3.98
N GLN A 528 11.67 -12.79 -3.79
CA GLN A 528 10.51 -13.65 -3.95
C GLN A 528 9.37 -13.30 -2.97
N ALA A 529 9.65 -13.17 -1.67
CA ALA A 529 8.58 -12.89 -0.70
C ALA A 529 7.99 -11.49 -0.88
N ILE A 530 8.82 -10.51 -1.17
CA ILE A 530 8.41 -9.13 -1.43
C ILE A 530 7.48 -9.03 -2.64
N LEU A 531 7.91 -9.64 -3.76
CA LEU A 531 7.14 -9.60 -5.00
C LEU A 531 5.84 -10.41 -4.91
N ARG A 532 5.80 -11.47 -4.11
CA ARG A 532 4.56 -12.21 -3.79
C ARG A 532 3.52 -11.31 -3.14
N VAL A 533 3.94 -10.52 -2.13
CA VAL A 533 3.05 -9.59 -1.43
C VAL A 533 2.56 -8.48 -2.36
N LEU A 534 3.47 -7.82 -3.09
CA LEU A 534 3.10 -6.75 -4.03
C LEU A 534 2.20 -7.28 -5.16
N TYR A 535 2.55 -8.41 -5.74
CA TYR A 535 1.73 -9.06 -6.76
C TYR A 535 0.33 -9.36 -6.24
N ALA A 536 0.20 -10.01 -5.07
CA ALA A 536 -1.09 -10.36 -4.49
C ALA A 536 -1.96 -9.11 -4.25
N TYR A 537 -1.36 -8.03 -3.74
CA TYR A 537 -2.06 -6.77 -3.55
C TYR A 537 -2.59 -6.19 -4.85
N PHE A 538 -1.74 -6.02 -5.88
CA PHE A 538 -2.15 -5.41 -7.15
C PHE A 538 -3.10 -6.31 -7.95
N SER A 539 -2.97 -7.63 -7.80
CA SER A 539 -3.82 -8.62 -8.47
C SER A 539 -5.16 -8.88 -7.77
N GLY A 540 -5.39 -8.26 -6.61
CA GLY A 540 -6.66 -8.41 -5.89
C GLY A 540 -6.83 -9.76 -5.20
N LEU A 541 -5.75 -10.50 -4.95
CA LEU A 541 -5.77 -11.73 -4.17
C LEU A 541 -5.96 -11.42 -2.68
N ARG A 542 -6.41 -12.41 -1.92
CA ARG A 542 -6.42 -12.32 -0.46
C ARG A 542 -4.99 -12.31 0.05
N ARG A 543 -4.79 -11.67 1.19
CA ARG A 543 -3.46 -11.51 1.79
C ARG A 543 -2.77 -12.84 2.09
N GLU A 544 -3.53 -13.86 2.51
CA GLU A 544 -3.04 -15.19 2.82
C GLU A 544 -2.56 -15.95 1.58
N GLU A 545 -3.15 -15.66 0.42
CA GLU A 545 -2.81 -16.32 -0.86
C GLU A 545 -1.45 -15.86 -1.41
N CYS A 546 -0.87 -14.78 -0.87
CA CYS A 546 0.41 -14.27 -1.35
C CYS A 546 1.55 -15.31 -1.25
N VAL A 547 1.52 -16.20 -0.26
CA VAL A 547 2.57 -17.22 -0.05
C VAL A 547 2.66 -18.24 -1.18
N ASP A 548 1.59 -18.42 -1.96
CA ASP A 548 1.50 -19.41 -3.03
C ASP A 548 1.73 -18.80 -4.43
N VAL A 549 1.85 -17.47 -4.52
CA VAL A 549 2.13 -16.78 -5.78
C VAL A 549 3.48 -17.24 -6.36
N SER A 550 3.47 -17.66 -7.62
CA SER A 550 4.70 -18.07 -8.33
C SER A 550 5.42 -16.85 -8.91
N ILE A 551 6.62 -16.58 -8.40
CA ILE A 551 7.54 -15.55 -8.91
C ILE A 551 8.85 -16.24 -9.29
N PRO A 552 8.98 -16.80 -10.51
CA PRO A 552 10.17 -17.52 -10.93
C PRO A 552 11.37 -16.58 -11.17
N LEU A 553 12.58 -17.13 -11.12
CA LEU A 553 13.78 -16.45 -11.60
C LEU A 553 13.70 -16.20 -13.11
N ASN A 554 14.51 -15.30 -13.63
CA ASN A 554 14.66 -14.99 -15.05
C ASN A 554 13.35 -14.63 -15.78
N THR A 555 12.38 -14.10 -15.03
CA THR A 555 11.06 -13.74 -15.55
C THR A 555 10.72 -12.31 -15.18
N VAL A 556 10.20 -11.55 -16.13
CA VAL A 556 9.58 -10.26 -15.92
C VAL A 556 8.06 -10.43 -15.99
N ILE A 557 7.36 -10.07 -14.93
CA ILE A 557 5.90 -10.10 -14.84
C ILE A 557 5.41 -8.66 -15.00
N LYS A 558 4.66 -8.42 -16.07
CA LYS A 558 3.99 -7.13 -16.32
C LYS A 558 2.55 -7.20 -15.83
N ILE A 559 2.16 -6.28 -14.99
CA ILE A 559 0.79 -6.09 -14.51
C ILE A 559 0.30 -4.73 -14.98
N THR A 560 -0.76 -4.75 -15.77
CA THR A 560 -1.41 -3.53 -16.26
C THR A 560 -2.76 -3.35 -15.55
N PRO A 561 -2.94 -2.32 -14.71
CA PRO A 561 -4.22 -2.07 -14.05
C PRO A 561 -5.31 -1.75 -15.08
N THR A 562 -6.48 -2.37 -14.93
CA THR A 562 -7.65 -2.14 -15.77
C THR A 562 -8.84 -1.66 -14.93
N ALA A 563 -9.91 -1.23 -15.55
CA ALA A 563 -11.14 -0.81 -14.85
C ALA A 563 -11.79 -1.94 -14.04
N GLN A 564 -11.52 -3.21 -14.40
CA GLN A 564 -12.18 -4.39 -13.81
C GLN A 564 -11.23 -5.27 -12.98
N GLY A 565 -9.93 -5.03 -13.04
CA GLY A 565 -8.90 -5.82 -12.39
C GLY A 565 -7.50 -5.47 -12.92
N PHE A 566 -6.83 -6.43 -13.51
CA PHE A 566 -5.51 -6.27 -14.12
C PHE A 566 -5.34 -7.26 -15.26
N ASP A 567 -4.45 -6.92 -16.21
CA ASP A 567 -3.96 -7.82 -17.23
C ASP A 567 -2.52 -8.22 -16.88
N GLU A 568 -2.20 -9.51 -17.04
CA GLU A 568 -0.87 -10.05 -16.75
C GLU A 568 -0.21 -10.58 -18.02
N GLU A 569 1.06 -10.23 -18.18
CA GLU A 569 1.94 -10.76 -19.23
C GLU A 569 3.26 -11.19 -18.59
N ARG A 570 3.85 -12.31 -19.04
CA ARG A 570 5.14 -12.81 -18.58
C ARG A 570 6.14 -12.87 -19.70
N PHE A 571 7.36 -12.40 -19.44
CA PHE A 571 8.46 -12.33 -20.40
C PHE A 571 9.68 -13.06 -19.84
N HIS A 572 10.42 -13.69 -20.72
CA HIS A 572 11.65 -14.40 -20.40
C HIS A 572 12.79 -13.78 -21.20
N PRO A 573 13.54 -12.80 -20.62
CA PRO A 573 14.63 -12.11 -21.31
C PRO A 573 15.78 -13.01 -21.74
N VAL A 574 15.95 -14.17 -21.09
CA VAL A 574 16.97 -15.19 -21.39
C VAL A 574 16.31 -16.40 -22.06
#